data_d159296c91ccc1757212357f97223482
#
_entry.id   d159296c91ccc1757212357f97223482
#
_cell.length_a   1.000
_cell.length_b   1.000
_cell.length_c   1.000
_cell.angle_alpha   90.00
_cell.angle_beta   90.00
_cell.angle_gamma   90.00
#
_symmetry.space_group_name_H-M   'P 1'
#
loop_
_entity.id
_entity.type
_entity.pdbx_description
1 polymer ?
#
loop_
_entity_poly.entity_id
_entity_poly.type
_entity_poly.pdbx_seq_one_letter_code
_entity_poly.pdbx_strand_id
1 'polypeptide(L)'
;MVLREAPRSRGNVQAVIRPDGLPIWVSDVAPGHLHDLTVARDAGVIGALNWAASRLDLPTLADSGYDGAGQGIKTPIKQPAGGQVLAPDNEAYNTLHRATRCLGERGFALLTGRWRALQRVTISPRRIGELAQAALVLTRIENVQLRHSC
;
A
#
# COMPACT_ATOMS: atom_id res chain seq x y z
N MET A 1 -3.41 8.64 1.93
CA MET A 1 -3.11 7.47 1.07
C MET A 1 -2.77 6.28 1.95
N VAL A 2 -2.80 5.08 1.41
CA VAL A 2 -2.38 3.87 2.14
C VAL A 2 -1.31 3.16 1.30
N LEU A 3 -0.16 2.89 1.92
CA LEU A 3 0.92 2.10 1.35
C LEU A 3 0.82 0.67 1.87
N ARG A 4 0.80 -0.31 0.97
CA ARG A 4 0.66 -1.73 1.31
C ARG A 4 1.50 -2.64 0.42
N GLU A 5 1.76 -3.83 0.92
CA GLU A 5 2.37 -4.95 0.19
C GLU A 5 1.35 -6.04 -0.15
N ALA A 6 1.64 -6.82 -1.19
CA ALA A 6 0.92 -8.05 -1.50
C ALA A 6 1.40 -9.20 -0.60
N PRO A 7 0.58 -10.26 -0.36
CA PRO A 7 0.99 -11.43 0.41
C PRO A 7 2.25 -12.11 -0.16
N ARG A 8 3.20 -12.43 0.73
CA ARG A 8 4.61 -12.76 0.47
C ARG A 8 4.94 -14.12 -0.18
N SER A 9 4.05 -14.86 -0.78
CA SER A 9 4.40 -16.26 -1.12
C SER A 9 5.51 -16.44 -2.17
N ARG A 10 5.74 -15.46 -3.08
CA ARG A 10 6.81 -15.52 -4.10
C ARG A 10 7.40 -14.16 -4.51
N GLY A 11 6.82 -13.04 -4.11
CA GLY A 11 7.29 -11.70 -4.45
C GLY A 11 6.68 -10.64 -3.58
N ASN A 12 7.37 -9.50 -3.42
CA ASN A 12 6.92 -8.33 -2.70
C ASN A 12 6.53 -7.25 -3.72
N VAL A 13 5.27 -6.82 -3.70
CA VAL A 13 4.73 -5.74 -4.53
C VAL A 13 4.15 -4.68 -3.62
N GLN A 14 4.59 -3.46 -3.83
CA GLN A 14 4.09 -2.29 -3.10
C GLN A 14 2.95 -1.65 -3.89
N ALA A 15 1.94 -1.13 -3.21
CA ALA A 15 0.88 -0.35 -3.84
C ALA A 15 0.53 0.89 -3.02
N VAL A 16 0.26 1.99 -3.70
CA VAL A 16 -0.33 3.19 -3.12
C VAL A 16 -1.81 3.22 -3.48
N ILE A 17 -2.65 3.33 -2.45
CA ILE A 17 -4.10 3.21 -2.56
C ILE A 17 -4.74 4.49 -2.01
N ARG A 18 -5.71 5.02 -2.71
CA ARG A 18 -6.50 6.18 -2.31
C ARG A 18 -7.45 5.83 -1.16
N PRO A 19 -7.97 6.84 -0.44
CA PRO A 19 -8.97 6.63 0.62
C PRO A 19 -10.28 5.96 0.14
N ASP A 20 -10.62 6.06 -1.14
CA ASP A 20 -11.77 5.38 -1.74
C ASP A 20 -11.49 3.90 -2.10
N GLY A 21 -10.27 3.42 -1.81
CA GLY A 21 -9.86 2.05 -2.12
C GLY A 21 -9.31 1.86 -3.53
N LEU A 22 -9.21 2.92 -4.36
CA LEU A 22 -8.66 2.81 -5.71
C LEU A 22 -7.13 2.78 -5.67
N PRO A 23 -6.47 1.74 -6.22
CA PRO A 23 -5.02 1.73 -6.38
C PRO A 23 -4.59 2.77 -7.42
N ILE A 24 -3.55 3.55 -7.10
CA ILE A 24 -3.02 4.60 -7.99
C ILE A 24 -1.59 4.34 -8.44
N TRP A 25 -0.89 3.45 -7.77
CA TRP A 25 0.46 3.06 -8.12
C TRP A 25 0.76 1.65 -7.62
N VAL A 26 1.55 0.89 -8.35
CA VAL A 26 2.14 -0.39 -7.96
C VAL A 26 3.61 -0.41 -8.34
N SER A 27 4.44 -1.08 -7.53
CA SER A 27 5.85 -1.29 -7.83
C SER A 27 6.05 -2.46 -8.79
N ASP A 28 7.27 -2.60 -9.29
CA ASP A 28 7.76 -3.87 -9.80
C ASP A 28 7.81 -4.91 -8.67
N VAL A 29 7.91 -6.19 -9.05
CA VAL A 29 8.00 -7.29 -8.10
C VAL A 29 9.43 -7.42 -7.58
N ALA A 30 9.61 -7.22 -6.31
CA ALA A 30 10.86 -7.50 -5.59
C ALA A 30 10.84 -8.92 -4.99
N PRO A 31 12.01 -9.50 -4.64
CA PRO A 31 12.07 -10.75 -3.92
C PRO A 31 11.31 -10.70 -2.58
N GLY A 32 10.47 -11.71 -2.30
CA GLY A 32 9.58 -11.72 -1.15
C GLY A 32 10.25 -11.77 0.23
N HIS A 33 11.56 -12.04 0.29
CA HIS A 33 12.34 -12.02 1.54
C HIS A 33 12.84 -10.62 1.91
N LEU A 34 12.78 -9.66 1.01
CA LEU A 34 13.22 -8.29 1.30
C LEU A 34 12.22 -7.58 2.22
N HIS A 35 12.76 -6.73 3.09
CA HIS A 35 11.95 -5.92 4.00
C HIS A 35 11.17 -4.85 3.23
N ASP A 36 9.91 -4.62 3.59
CA ASP A 36 8.97 -3.75 2.87
C ASP A 36 9.49 -2.33 2.68
N LEU A 37 10.07 -1.75 3.74
CA LEU A 37 10.67 -0.43 3.68
C LEU A 37 11.84 -0.36 2.69
N THR A 38 12.65 -1.42 2.59
CA THR A 38 13.74 -1.49 1.61
C THR A 38 13.19 -1.49 0.19
N VAL A 39 12.23 -2.36 -0.10
CA VAL A 39 11.58 -2.43 -1.41
C VAL A 39 10.94 -1.10 -1.79
N ALA A 40 10.25 -0.46 -0.83
CA ALA A 40 9.59 0.83 -1.08
C ALA A 40 10.61 1.97 -1.32
N ARG A 41 11.77 1.95 -0.67
CA ARG A 41 12.87 2.90 -0.92
C ARG A 41 13.48 2.69 -2.30
N ASP A 42 13.79 1.45 -2.66
CA ASP A 42 14.36 1.10 -3.97
C ASP A 42 13.41 1.45 -5.11
N ALA A 43 12.10 1.29 -4.90
CA ALA A 43 11.06 1.71 -5.85
C ALA A 43 10.85 3.24 -5.91
N GLY A 44 11.54 4.03 -5.07
CA GLY A 44 11.46 5.49 -5.04
C GLY A 44 10.17 6.05 -4.45
N VAL A 45 9.20 5.22 -4.05
CA VAL A 45 7.88 5.66 -3.61
C VAL A 45 7.92 6.43 -2.29
N ILE A 46 8.86 6.09 -1.40
CA ILE A 46 9.02 6.76 -0.09
C ILE A 46 9.30 8.25 -0.26
N GLY A 47 10.20 8.62 -1.18
CA GLY A 47 10.50 10.02 -1.48
C GLY A 47 9.29 10.78 -2.02
N ALA A 48 8.55 10.18 -2.95
CA ALA A 48 7.35 10.77 -3.55
C ALA A 48 6.24 10.97 -2.49
N LEU A 49 6.03 10.01 -1.59
CA LEU A 49 5.01 10.10 -0.53
C LEU A 49 5.38 11.16 0.54
N ASN A 50 6.65 11.26 0.94
CA ASN A 50 7.10 12.32 1.84
C ASN A 50 6.99 13.71 1.20
N TRP A 51 7.30 13.82 -0.10
CA TRP A 51 7.08 15.05 -0.85
C TRP A 51 5.60 15.43 -0.88
N ALA A 52 4.71 14.47 -1.20
CA ALA A 52 3.26 14.71 -1.22
C ALA A 52 2.73 15.16 0.14
N ALA A 53 3.21 14.55 1.22
CA ALA A 53 2.83 14.96 2.58
C ALA A 53 3.27 16.39 2.89
N SER A 54 4.51 16.77 2.51
CA SER A 54 5.08 18.09 2.83
C SER A 54 4.55 19.21 1.95
N ARG A 55 4.19 18.94 0.69
CA ARG A 55 3.80 19.96 -0.28
C ARG A 55 2.31 20.04 -0.55
N LEU A 56 1.60 18.92 -0.37
CA LEU A 56 0.19 18.79 -0.68
C LEU A 56 -0.68 18.48 0.54
N ASP A 57 -0.06 18.38 1.73
CA ASP A 57 -0.73 17.95 2.97
C ASP A 57 -1.49 16.59 2.80
N LEU A 58 -0.84 15.67 2.10
CA LEU A 58 -1.38 14.33 1.80
C LEU A 58 -0.58 13.25 2.53
N PRO A 59 -0.76 13.06 3.85
CA PRO A 59 -0.07 12.01 4.58
C PRO A 59 -0.48 10.61 4.09
N THR A 60 0.44 9.67 4.24
CA THR A 60 0.24 8.27 3.86
C THR A 60 0.20 7.40 5.11
N LEU A 61 -0.77 6.50 5.20
CA LEU A 61 -0.84 5.47 6.24
C LEU A 61 -0.14 4.21 5.74
N ALA A 62 0.68 3.61 6.59
CA ALA A 62 1.37 2.37 6.29
C ALA A 62 1.38 1.46 7.52
N ASP A 63 1.73 0.19 7.38
CA ASP A 63 1.87 -0.69 8.53
C ASP A 63 3.23 -0.51 9.25
N SER A 64 3.45 -1.28 10.31
CA SER A 64 4.67 -1.21 11.12
C SER A 64 5.94 -1.61 10.34
N GLY A 65 5.81 -2.29 9.21
CA GLY A 65 6.93 -2.62 8.32
C GLY A 65 7.57 -1.40 7.66
N TYR A 66 6.90 -0.25 7.68
CA TYR A 66 7.39 1.02 7.15
C TYR A 66 7.86 2.00 8.23
N ASP A 67 8.07 1.53 9.44
CA ASP A 67 8.60 2.38 10.52
C ASP A 67 9.96 2.99 10.10
N GLY A 68 10.13 4.31 10.30
CA GLY A 68 11.30 5.05 9.83
C GLY A 68 11.27 5.45 8.34
N ALA A 69 10.12 5.35 7.66
CA ALA A 69 9.95 5.77 6.27
C ALA A 69 9.92 7.30 6.07
N GLY A 70 9.87 8.07 7.14
CA GLY A 70 9.82 9.53 7.12
C GLY A 70 8.53 10.10 7.70
N GLN A 71 8.50 11.42 7.91
CA GLN A 71 7.41 12.08 8.63
C GLN A 71 6.07 12.09 7.88
N GLY A 72 6.11 11.99 6.57
CA GLY A 72 4.91 11.92 5.73
C GLY A 72 4.21 10.57 5.73
N ILE A 73 4.87 9.53 6.26
CA ILE A 73 4.34 8.16 6.33
C ILE A 73 4.05 7.83 7.79
N LYS A 74 2.78 7.63 8.08
CA LYS A 74 2.27 7.38 9.43
C LYS A 74 2.11 5.88 9.64
N THR A 75 2.80 5.35 10.65
CA THR A 75 2.72 3.93 11.07
C THR A 75 2.04 3.82 12.43
N PRO A 76 1.55 2.63 12.83
CA PRO A 76 1.01 2.42 14.16
C PRO A 76 2.06 2.69 15.23
N ILE A 77 1.61 3.26 16.34
CA ILE A 77 2.44 3.47 17.53
C ILE A 77 2.69 2.11 18.20
N LYS A 78 3.97 1.79 18.39
CA LYS A 78 4.36 0.53 19.03
C LYS A 78 4.00 0.50 20.51
N GLN A 79 3.67 -0.69 21.00
CA GLN A 79 3.48 -0.93 22.42
C GLN A 79 4.80 -0.66 23.16
N PRO A 80 4.79 0.10 24.27
CA PRO A 80 5.99 0.28 25.08
C PRO A 80 6.53 -1.05 25.61
N ALA A 81 7.83 -1.12 25.80
CA ALA A 81 8.46 -2.28 26.43
C ALA A 81 8.05 -2.40 27.92
N GLY A 82 8.15 -3.61 28.48
CA GLY A 82 7.94 -3.83 29.91
C GLY A 82 6.48 -3.94 30.36
N GLY A 83 5.54 -4.24 29.44
CA GLY A 83 4.12 -4.47 29.79
C GLY A 83 3.32 -3.19 30.09
N GLN A 84 3.88 -2.02 29.79
CA GLN A 84 3.15 -0.75 29.89
C GLN A 84 2.03 -0.68 28.86
N VAL A 85 0.90 -0.14 29.25
CA VAL A 85 -0.26 0.08 28.37
C VAL A 85 -0.02 1.35 27.53
N LEU A 86 -0.46 1.34 26.27
CA LEU A 86 -0.48 2.55 25.45
C LEU A 86 -1.37 3.62 26.12
N ALA A 87 -0.95 4.88 26.00
CA ALA A 87 -1.82 5.98 26.39
C ALA A 87 -3.13 5.97 25.56
N PRO A 88 -4.28 6.36 26.14
CA PRO A 88 -5.59 6.30 25.46
C PRO A 88 -5.60 6.97 24.09
N ASP A 89 -4.91 8.11 23.92
CA ASP A 89 -4.83 8.80 22.65
C ASP A 89 -4.08 7.97 21.59
N ASN A 90 -3.04 7.24 22.00
CA ASN A 90 -2.28 6.36 21.11
C ASN A 90 -3.10 5.10 20.73
N GLU A 91 -3.93 4.61 21.63
CA GLU A 91 -4.88 3.53 21.33
C GLU A 91 -5.96 3.98 20.33
N ALA A 92 -6.53 5.16 20.55
CA ALA A 92 -7.50 5.77 19.62
C ALA A 92 -6.87 5.97 18.24
N TYR A 93 -5.65 6.51 18.18
CA TYR A 93 -4.90 6.67 16.94
C TYR A 93 -4.71 5.32 16.23
N ASN A 94 -4.23 4.28 16.91
CA ASN A 94 -4.02 2.97 16.33
C ASN A 94 -5.33 2.33 15.84
N THR A 95 -6.44 2.60 16.51
CA THR A 95 -7.77 2.12 16.12
C THR A 95 -8.23 2.77 14.81
N LEU A 96 -8.13 4.09 14.70
CA LEU A 96 -8.44 4.84 13.48
C LEU A 96 -7.51 4.43 12.33
N HIS A 97 -6.22 4.30 12.62
CA HIS A 97 -5.22 3.86 11.66
C HIS A 97 -5.55 2.48 11.10
N ARG A 98 -5.94 1.52 11.95
CA ARG A 98 -6.35 0.17 11.54
C ARG A 98 -7.62 0.19 10.69
N ALA A 99 -8.63 0.96 11.10
CA ALA A 99 -9.88 1.11 10.35
C ALA A 99 -9.63 1.66 8.93
N THR A 100 -8.78 2.67 8.82
CA THR A 100 -8.44 3.27 7.51
C THR A 100 -7.59 2.32 6.65
N ARG A 101 -6.74 1.49 7.26
CA ARG A 101 -5.96 0.47 6.53
C ARG A 101 -6.81 -0.59 5.82
N CYS A 102 -8.01 -0.90 6.31
CA CYS A 102 -8.92 -1.81 5.62
C CYS A 102 -9.24 -1.37 4.19
N LEU A 103 -9.19 -0.07 3.91
CA LEU A 103 -9.34 0.47 2.55
C LEU A 103 -8.19 0.03 1.63
N GLY A 104 -6.98 -0.11 2.18
CA GLY A 104 -5.83 -0.65 1.44
C GLY A 104 -6.01 -2.12 1.04
N GLU A 105 -6.62 -2.94 1.90
CA GLU A 105 -6.94 -4.34 1.58
C GLU A 105 -7.95 -4.43 0.43
N ARG A 106 -8.94 -3.54 0.41
CA ARG A 106 -9.90 -3.43 -0.69
C ARG A 106 -9.21 -3.11 -2.01
N GLY A 107 -8.21 -2.22 -2.02
CA GLY A 107 -7.45 -1.87 -3.22
C GLY A 107 -6.71 -3.06 -3.83
N PHE A 108 -6.05 -3.88 -3.02
CA PHE A 108 -5.44 -5.13 -3.48
C PHE A 108 -6.50 -6.14 -3.93
N ALA A 109 -7.61 -6.25 -3.22
CA ALA A 109 -8.72 -7.12 -3.60
C ALA A 109 -9.31 -6.72 -4.96
N LEU A 110 -9.41 -5.42 -5.27
CA LEU A 110 -9.81 -4.93 -6.58
C LEU A 110 -8.85 -5.40 -7.68
N LEU A 111 -7.54 -5.24 -7.49
CA LEU A 111 -6.54 -5.69 -8.47
C LEU A 111 -6.56 -7.20 -8.64
N THR A 112 -6.45 -7.97 -7.56
CA THR A 112 -6.35 -9.43 -7.63
C THR A 112 -7.69 -10.10 -7.92
N GLY A 113 -8.80 -9.59 -7.41
CA GLY A 113 -10.14 -10.13 -7.62
C GLY A 113 -10.64 -9.91 -9.04
N ARG A 114 -10.37 -8.74 -9.62
CA ARG A 114 -10.76 -8.39 -10.99
C ARG A 114 -9.91 -9.11 -12.04
N TRP A 115 -8.60 -9.20 -11.82
CA TRP A 115 -7.66 -9.71 -12.80
C TRP A 115 -7.15 -11.11 -12.43
N ARG A 116 -7.80 -12.15 -12.99
CA ARG A 116 -7.47 -13.55 -12.71
C ARG A 116 -6.00 -13.91 -12.99
N ALA A 117 -5.36 -13.19 -13.91
CA ALA A 117 -3.93 -13.34 -14.22
C ALA A 117 -3.03 -13.05 -13.00
N LEU A 118 -3.49 -12.22 -12.04
CA LEU A 118 -2.77 -11.92 -10.80
C LEU A 118 -3.05 -12.92 -9.66
N GLN A 119 -4.02 -13.83 -9.83
CA GLN A 119 -4.40 -14.80 -8.78
C GLN A 119 -3.58 -16.08 -8.79
N ARG A 120 -3.14 -16.51 -9.97
CA ARG A 120 -2.42 -17.79 -10.17
C ARG A 120 -1.13 -17.52 -10.89
N VAL A 121 -0.10 -17.18 -10.14
CA VAL A 121 1.15 -16.73 -10.72
C VAL A 121 2.15 -17.89 -10.76
N THR A 122 2.23 -18.57 -11.90
CA THR A 122 3.29 -19.53 -12.24
C THR A 122 4.37 -18.91 -13.15
N ILE A 123 4.23 -17.63 -13.47
CA ILE A 123 5.11 -16.88 -14.38
C ILE A 123 6.23 -16.17 -13.62
N SER A 124 7.24 -15.70 -14.36
CA SER A 124 8.39 -15.02 -13.77
C SER A 124 7.99 -13.72 -13.03
N PRO A 125 8.69 -13.32 -11.97
CA PRO A 125 8.40 -12.10 -11.21
C PRO A 125 8.28 -10.83 -12.07
N ARG A 126 9.15 -10.69 -13.09
CA ARG A 126 9.09 -9.57 -14.01
C ARG A 126 7.74 -9.46 -14.74
N ARG A 127 7.24 -10.58 -15.26
CA ARG A 127 5.93 -10.61 -15.93
C ARG A 127 4.77 -10.34 -14.98
N ILE A 128 4.91 -10.67 -13.71
CA ILE A 128 3.90 -10.33 -12.70
C ILE A 128 3.82 -8.81 -12.54
N GLY A 129 4.96 -8.12 -12.47
CA GLY A 129 5.02 -6.65 -12.40
C GLY A 129 4.34 -5.99 -13.59
N GLU A 130 4.67 -6.43 -14.80
CA GLU A 130 4.05 -5.95 -16.05
C GLU A 130 2.53 -6.14 -16.05
N LEU A 131 2.06 -7.31 -15.60
CA LEU A 131 0.62 -7.59 -15.46
C LEU A 131 -0.05 -6.73 -14.39
N ALA A 132 0.60 -6.48 -13.26
CA ALA A 132 0.08 -5.64 -12.20
C ALA A 132 -0.07 -4.18 -12.66
N GLN A 133 0.91 -3.68 -13.41
CA GLN A 133 0.84 -2.34 -14.00
C GLN A 133 -0.24 -2.23 -15.07
N ALA A 134 -0.38 -3.23 -15.96
CA ALA A 134 -1.46 -3.27 -16.94
C ALA A 134 -2.84 -3.31 -16.25
N ALA A 135 -3.01 -4.16 -15.23
CA ALA A 135 -4.22 -4.26 -14.43
C ALA A 135 -4.56 -2.92 -13.74
N LEU A 136 -3.55 -2.21 -13.23
CA LEU A 136 -3.72 -0.89 -12.65
C LEU A 136 -4.27 0.11 -13.65
N VAL A 137 -3.70 0.18 -14.85
CA VAL A 137 -4.14 1.10 -15.92
C VAL A 137 -5.59 0.81 -16.30
N LEU A 138 -5.93 -0.46 -16.54
CA LEU A 138 -7.29 -0.86 -16.89
C LEU A 138 -8.30 -0.56 -15.77
N THR A 139 -7.94 -0.84 -14.51
CA THR A 139 -8.78 -0.51 -13.35
C THR A 139 -9.05 1.00 -13.26
N ARG A 140 -8.06 1.83 -13.58
CA ARG A 140 -8.25 3.30 -13.58
C ARG A 140 -9.16 3.76 -14.71
N ILE A 141 -9.03 3.21 -15.92
CA ILE A 141 -9.89 3.53 -17.07
C ILE A 141 -11.35 3.18 -16.74
N GLU A 142 -11.61 1.98 -16.23
CA GLU A 142 -12.96 1.54 -15.83
C GLU A 142 -13.57 2.48 -14.77
N ASN A 143 -12.80 2.88 -13.76
CA ASN A 143 -13.30 3.80 -12.72
C ASN A 143 -13.58 5.20 -13.24
N VAL A 144 -12.84 5.70 -14.23
CA VAL A 144 -13.12 6.98 -14.86
C VAL A 144 -14.43 6.90 -15.67
N GLN A 145 -14.62 5.83 -16.43
CA GLN A 145 -15.84 5.63 -17.22
C GLN A 145 -17.10 5.53 -16.35
N LEU A 146 -17.04 4.78 -15.24
CA LEU A 146 -18.17 4.66 -14.31
C LEU A 146 -18.56 5.99 -13.67
N ARG A 147 -17.61 6.89 -13.41
CA ARG A 147 -17.89 8.24 -12.87
C ARG A 147 -18.52 9.20 -13.86
N HIS A 148 -18.37 8.97 -15.17
CA HIS A 148 -18.98 9.80 -16.22
C HIS A 148 -20.36 9.26 -16.67
N SER A 149 -20.73 8.07 -16.21
CA SER A 149 -22.00 7.41 -16.55
C SER A 149 -23.08 7.59 -15.47
N CYS A 150 -22.76 8.26 -14.36
CA CYS A 150 -23.67 8.67 -13.30
C CYS A 150 -23.83 10.19 -13.30
#